data_b637137722d69a71a974f8e5d06d0d15
#
_entry.id   b637137722d69a71a974f8e5d06d0d15
#
_cell.length_a   1.000
_cell.length_b   1.000
_cell.length_c   1.000
_cell.angle_alpha   90.00
_cell.angle_beta   90.00
_cell.angle_gamma   90.00
#
_symmetry.space_group_name_H-M   'P 1'
#
loop_
_entity.id
_entity.type
_entity.pdbx_description
1 polymer ?
#
loop_
_entity_poly.entity_id
_entity_poly.type
_entity_poly.pdbx_seq_one_letter_code
_entity_poly.pdbx_strand_id
1 'polypeptide(L)'
;MEYTRLGSSGLYVSRLALGTIPFGSGGGFEKIAGLGPDEARRQVDEALDRGVNFIDTANLYSAGDSERVLGEILGSRRDDVVLTSKARTPTGDGPNDGGASRLHLTRAVEDSLERLRTDHLDLLYIHQWDGQTPITETIATADELIRAGKIRYWGVSNYNGWQLAKTVYEARAAGLQGPIAHQAYYTPEAREIEYEIVPAARDLGIATFGWSPLGEGLLNGRVRRGAETPADTRQGTGWPEPHVVDRGRAYDLIELFDEIAGELGWTIPQVVISWILGRPGIDGTVIAARRFEHLTEDLDAAELTLPQEARDRITTASQLPAYYPLWHRLLNGQDRPEPAEAEFYAEQRGHVFGEEQA
;
A
#
# COMPACT_ATOMS: atom_id res chain seq x y z
N MET A 1 -2.78 5.22 18.06
CA MET A 1 -2.41 5.36 16.62
C MET A 1 -1.17 6.23 16.47
N GLU A 2 -0.18 5.78 15.72
CA GLU A 2 1.00 6.57 15.36
C GLU A 2 0.80 7.30 14.04
N TYR A 3 1.47 8.46 13.90
CA TYR A 3 1.45 9.26 12.67
C TYR A 3 2.85 9.36 12.07
N THR A 4 2.91 9.40 10.75
CA THR A 4 4.14 9.62 9.99
C THR A 4 3.99 10.81 9.05
N ARG A 5 5.10 11.44 8.73
CA ARG A 5 5.14 12.47 7.69
C ARG A 5 5.15 11.81 6.31
N LEU A 6 4.29 12.24 5.42
CA LEU A 6 4.21 11.65 4.09
C LEU A 6 5.35 12.17 3.19
N GLY A 7 6.43 11.42 3.17
CA GLY A 7 7.65 11.74 2.45
C GLY A 7 8.30 13.05 2.91
N SER A 8 8.80 13.85 1.97
CA SER A 8 9.39 15.16 2.22
C SER A 8 8.37 16.30 2.37
N SER A 9 7.05 15.99 2.35
CA SER A 9 5.99 16.99 2.50
C SER A 9 5.78 17.39 3.96
N GLY A 10 4.93 18.40 4.22
CA GLY A 10 4.45 18.75 5.55
C GLY A 10 3.22 17.98 6.01
N LEU A 11 2.72 17.02 5.22
CA LEU A 11 1.50 16.29 5.51
C LEU A 11 1.76 15.12 6.47
N TYR A 12 0.97 15.04 7.54
CA TYR A 12 1.01 13.92 8.50
C TYR A 12 -0.20 13.02 8.33
N VAL A 13 0.05 11.72 8.25
CA VAL A 13 -0.98 10.68 8.13
C VAL A 13 -0.78 9.58 9.17
N SER A 14 -1.85 8.88 9.52
CA SER A 14 -1.78 7.69 10.34
C SER A 14 -1.02 6.58 9.61
N ARG A 15 -0.25 5.77 10.34
CA ARG A 15 0.52 4.66 9.76
C ARG A 15 -0.37 3.51 9.27
N LEU A 16 -1.62 3.43 9.72
CA LEU A 16 -2.65 2.65 9.08
C LEU A 16 -3.55 3.57 8.25
N ALA A 17 -3.77 3.23 6.99
CA ALA A 17 -4.76 3.84 6.12
C ALA A 17 -5.97 2.91 5.98
N LEU A 18 -7.19 3.46 6.01
CA LEU A 18 -8.40 2.70 5.72
C LEU A 18 -8.62 2.61 4.21
N GLY A 19 -8.50 1.41 3.66
CA GLY A 19 -8.81 1.11 2.27
C GLY A 19 -10.29 0.80 2.05
N THR A 20 -10.85 1.35 1.00
CA THR A 20 -12.29 1.25 0.70
C THR A 20 -12.63 0.30 -0.45
N ILE A 21 -11.72 -0.57 -0.86
CA ILE A 21 -11.99 -1.59 -1.89
C ILE A 21 -13.21 -2.47 -1.56
N PRO A 22 -13.56 -2.77 -0.29
CA PRO A 22 -14.78 -3.50 0.04
C PRO A 22 -16.08 -2.72 -0.11
N PHE A 23 -16.04 -1.39 -0.29
CA PHE A 23 -17.22 -0.52 -0.34
C PHE A 23 -17.88 -0.56 -1.71
N GLY A 24 -19.21 -0.47 -1.71
CA GLY A 24 -19.99 -0.52 -2.94
C GLY A 24 -20.03 -1.90 -3.58
N SER A 25 -20.50 -1.96 -4.82
CA SER A 25 -20.65 -3.21 -5.59
C SER A 25 -20.53 -2.96 -7.09
N GLY A 26 -20.31 -4.02 -7.87
CA GLY A 26 -20.24 -3.96 -9.34
C GLY A 26 -18.83 -3.85 -9.90
N GLY A 27 -18.74 -3.71 -11.22
CA GLY A 27 -17.48 -3.53 -11.94
C GLY A 27 -16.50 -4.70 -11.86
N GLY A 28 -16.96 -5.93 -11.58
CA GLY A 28 -16.12 -7.10 -11.42
C GLY A 28 -15.56 -7.29 -9.98
N PHE A 29 -15.95 -6.42 -9.05
CA PHE A 29 -15.51 -6.47 -7.65
C PHE A 29 -16.44 -7.26 -6.73
N GLU A 30 -17.50 -7.88 -7.24
CA GLU A 30 -18.56 -8.56 -6.46
C GLU A 30 -18.01 -9.65 -5.53
N LYS A 31 -16.87 -10.24 -5.89
CA LYS A 31 -16.20 -11.27 -5.07
C LYS A 31 -15.50 -10.70 -3.82
N ILE A 32 -15.14 -9.43 -3.83
CA ILE A 32 -14.29 -8.81 -2.80
C ILE A 32 -14.88 -7.53 -2.19
N ALA A 33 -15.92 -6.96 -2.79
CA ALA A 33 -16.68 -5.82 -2.32
C ALA A 33 -18.10 -6.23 -1.92
N GLY A 34 -18.95 -5.26 -1.56
CA GLY A 34 -20.36 -5.46 -1.23
C GLY A 34 -20.83 -4.73 0.02
N LEU A 35 -19.97 -3.91 0.65
CA LEU A 35 -20.40 -3.13 1.80
C LEU A 35 -21.22 -1.93 1.36
N GLY A 36 -22.46 -1.88 1.82
CA GLY A 36 -23.36 -0.74 1.66
C GLY A 36 -22.98 0.44 2.57
N PRO A 37 -23.70 1.57 2.44
CA PRO A 37 -23.39 2.78 3.21
C PRO A 37 -23.39 2.61 4.73
N ASP A 38 -24.28 1.79 5.29
CA ASP A 38 -24.39 1.64 6.74
C ASP A 38 -23.18 0.90 7.34
N GLU A 39 -22.78 -0.22 6.73
CA GLU A 39 -21.59 -0.97 7.16
C GLU A 39 -20.31 -0.19 6.88
N ALA A 40 -20.22 0.49 5.73
CA ALA A 40 -19.11 1.35 5.39
C ALA A 40 -18.95 2.51 6.39
N ARG A 41 -20.06 3.17 6.76
CA ARG A 41 -20.07 4.22 7.79
C ARG A 41 -19.55 3.70 9.14
N ARG A 42 -20.03 2.54 9.58
CA ARG A 42 -19.57 1.92 10.82
C ARG A 42 -18.05 1.69 10.82
N GLN A 43 -17.49 1.25 9.68
CA GLN A 43 -16.05 1.04 9.55
C GLN A 43 -15.27 2.36 9.53
N VAL A 44 -15.76 3.38 8.83
CA VAL A 44 -15.13 4.70 8.79
C VAL A 44 -15.15 5.34 10.18
N ASP A 45 -16.30 5.32 10.87
CA ASP A 45 -16.42 5.89 12.21
C ASP A 45 -15.46 5.22 13.19
N GLU A 46 -15.39 3.88 13.22
CA GLU A 46 -14.44 3.13 14.06
C GLU A 46 -12.98 3.50 13.75
N ALA A 47 -12.61 3.58 12.47
CA ALA A 47 -11.25 3.93 12.08
C ALA A 47 -10.89 5.36 12.53
N LEU A 48 -11.78 6.32 12.32
CA LEU A 48 -11.58 7.71 12.75
C LEU A 48 -11.51 7.84 14.28
N ASP A 49 -12.37 7.14 15.01
CA ASP A 49 -12.40 7.17 16.48
C ASP A 49 -11.12 6.56 17.08
N ARG A 50 -10.45 5.65 16.35
CA ARG A 50 -9.12 5.13 16.70
C ARG A 50 -7.96 5.98 16.17
N GLY A 51 -8.23 7.14 15.56
CA GLY A 51 -7.24 8.10 15.11
C GLY A 51 -6.67 7.82 13.71
N VAL A 52 -7.30 6.96 12.89
CA VAL A 52 -6.97 6.89 11.47
C VAL A 52 -7.46 8.18 10.81
N ASN A 53 -6.55 8.91 10.17
CA ASN A 53 -6.89 10.10 9.40
C ASN A 53 -6.64 9.93 7.90
N PHE A 54 -6.25 8.74 7.44
CA PHE A 54 -5.85 8.46 6.07
C PHE A 54 -6.80 7.45 5.45
N ILE A 55 -7.59 7.89 4.45
CA ILE A 55 -8.57 7.04 3.76
C ILE A 55 -8.19 6.89 2.30
N ASP A 56 -8.09 5.64 1.83
CA ASP A 56 -7.63 5.26 0.51
C ASP A 56 -8.74 4.62 -0.33
N THR A 57 -9.09 5.25 -1.44
CA THR A 57 -10.03 4.73 -2.46
C THR A 57 -9.39 4.73 -3.84
N ALA A 58 -10.17 4.41 -4.88
CA ALA A 58 -9.79 4.54 -6.29
C ALA A 58 -11.03 4.67 -7.18
N ASN A 59 -10.88 5.35 -8.31
CA ASN A 59 -11.95 5.55 -9.28
C ASN A 59 -12.48 4.25 -9.91
N LEU A 60 -11.65 3.19 -9.93
CA LEU A 60 -12.06 1.89 -10.48
C LEU A 60 -12.77 0.98 -9.47
N TYR A 61 -12.62 1.22 -8.15
CA TYR A 61 -13.19 0.32 -7.14
C TYR A 61 -14.72 0.27 -7.27
N SER A 62 -15.24 -0.95 -7.52
CA SER A 62 -16.67 -1.17 -7.78
C SER A 62 -17.23 -0.23 -8.87
N ALA A 63 -16.46 0.06 -9.93
CA ALA A 63 -16.81 1.00 -11.00
C ALA A 63 -17.17 2.40 -10.48
N GLY A 64 -16.47 2.88 -9.48
CA GLY A 64 -16.68 4.19 -8.83
C GLY A 64 -17.73 4.19 -7.73
N ASP A 65 -18.34 3.04 -7.43
CA ASP A 65 -19.35 2.95 -6.37
C ASP A 65 -18.71 3.06 -4.97
N SER A 66 -17.47 2.60 -4.81
CA SER A 66 -16.71 2.82 -3.58
C SER A 66 -16.55 4.31 -3.24
N GLU A 67 -16.24 5.15 -4.25
CA GLU A 67 -16.17 6.61 -4.06
C GLU A 67 -17.55 7.22 -3.75
N ARG A 68 -18.64 6.73 -4.38
CA ARG A 68 -20.00 7.22 -4.09
C ARG A 68 -20.42 6.91 -2.65
N VAL A 69 -20.20 5.66 -2.20
CA VAL A 69 -20.48 5.27 -0.82
C VAL A 69 -19.66 6.12 0.15
N LEU A 70 -18.36 6.28 -0.10
CA LEU A 70 -17.50 7.10 0.75
C LEU A 70 -17.95 8.57 0.79
N GLY A 71 -18.27 9.17 -0.36
CA GLY A 71 -18.77 10.54 -0.46
C GLY A 71 -20.12 10.77 0.25
N GLU A 72 -20.96 9.73 0.31
CA GLU A 72 -22.22 9.78 1.06
C GLU A 72 -21.99 9.76 2.57
N ILE A 73 -21.02 8.97 3.06
CA ILE A 73 -20.83 8.75 4.49
C ILE A 73 -19.92 9.76 5.17
N LEU A 74 -18.95 10.34 4.46
CA LEU A 74 -18.02 11.31 5.04
C LEU A 74 -18.73 12.60 5.50
N GLY A 75 -19.56 13.18 4.66
CA GLY A 75 -20.34 14.38 5.01
C GLY A 75 -19.47 15.48 5.65
N SER A 76 -19.84 15.92 6.85
CA SER A 76 -19.12 16.93 7.61
C SER A 76 -17.77 16.48 8.15
N ARG A 77 -17.45 15.18 8.11
CA ARG A 77 -16.14 14.63 8.55
C ARG A 77 -15.08 14.69 7.45
N ARG A 78 -15.39 15.27 6.28
CA ARG A 78 -14.43 15.38 5.16
C ARG A 78 -13.14 16.08 5.57
N ASP A 79 -13.23 17.10 6.41
CA ASP A 79 -12.07 17.88 6.85
C ASP A 79 -11.25 17.18 7.95
N ASP A 80 -11.76 16.10 8.55
CA ASP A 80 -11.04 15.31 9.55
C ASP A 80 -10.07 14.30 8.92
N VAL A 81 -10.11 14.11 7.58
CA VAL A 81 -9.40 13.05 6.88
C VAL A 81 -8.48 13.57 5.78
N VAL A 82 -7.37 12.88 5.58
CA VAL A 82 -6.56 12.93 4.37
C VAL A 82 -7.16 11.94 3.39
N LEU A 83 -7.92 12.45 2.41
CA LEU A 83 -8.64 11.64 1.44
C LEU A 83 -7.81 11.43 0.19
N THR A 84 -7.61 10.15 -0.17
CA THR A 84 -6.93 9.81 -1.41
C THR A 84 -7.87 9.11 -2.39
N SER A 85 -7.60 9.30 -3.68
CA SER A 85 -8.12 8.43 -4.73
C SER A 85 -7.05 8.14 -5.76
N LYS A 86 -7.33 7.25 -6.69
CA LYS A 86 -6.37 6.81 -7.71
C LYS A 86 -7.02 6.89 -9.09
N ALA A 87 -6.19 7.26 -10.09
CA ALA A 87 -6.58 7.27 -11.50
C ALA A 87 -5.47 6.64 -12.36
N ARG A 88 -5.73 6.32 -13.58
CA ARG A 88 -4.91 5.72 -14.64
C ARG A 88 -5.51 4.42 -15.19
N THR A 89 -6.03 3.55 -14.33
CA THR A 89 -6.65 2.30 -14.79
C THR A 89 -7.88 2.63 -15.64
N PRO A 90 -8.13 1.91 -16.74
CA PRO A 90 -9.29 2.17 -17.57
C PRO A 90 -10.61 2.06 -16.78
N THR A 91 -11.51 3.00 -17.00
CA THR A 91 -12.86 3.03 -16.45
C THR A 91 -13.94 2.91 -17.52
N GLY A 92 -13.54 2.69 -18.77
CA GLY A 92 -14.37 2.46 -19.95
C GLY A 92 -13.58 1.79 -21.06
N ASP A 93 -14.22 1.58 -22.21
CA ASP A 93 -13.68 0.83 -23.37
C ASP A 93 -13.05 1.77 -24.43
N GLY A 94 -13.15 3.07 -24.27
CA GLY A 94 -12.64 4.04 -25.21
C GLY A 94 -11.12 4.21 -25.13
N PRO A 95 -10.46 4.67 -26.20
CA PRO A 95 -9.00 4.81 -26.25
C PRO A 95 -8.43 5.86 -25.26
N ASN A 96 -9.28 6.73 -24.72
CA ASN A 96 -8.93 7.76 -23.75
C ASN A 96 -9.58 7.55 -22.38
N ASP A 97 -10.14 6.35 -22.12
CA ASP A 97 -10.77 6.04 -20.84
C ASP A 97 -9.80 5.46 -19.81
N GLY A 98 -8.49 5.50 -20.11
CA GLY A 98 -7.40 5.07 -19.27
C GLY A 98 -6.09 5.81 -19.58
N GLY A 99 -5.04 5.45 -18.86
CA GLY A 99 -3.71 6.03 -19.01
C GLY A 99 -3.46 7.25 -18.11
N ALA A 100 -2.25 7.79 -18.21
CA ALA A 100 -1.82 8.93 -17.39
C ALA A 100 -1.75 10.25 -18.21
N SER A 101 -2.47 10.31 -19.33
CA SER A 101 -2.56 11.51 -20.15
C SER A 101 -3.32 12.63 -19.44
N ARG A 102 -3.06 13.87 -19.83
CA ARG A 102 -3.77 15.06 -19.32
C ARG A 102 -5.28 14.90 -19.46
N LEU A 103 -5.74 14.44 -20.63
CA LEU A 103 -7.17 14.31 -20.90
C LEU A 103 -7.83 13.35 -19.93
N HIS A 104 -7.24 12.16 -19.74
CA HIS A 104 -7.82 11.14 -18.87
C HIS A 104 -7.72 11.55 -17.39
N LEU A 105 -6.55 11.98 -16.92
CA LEU A 105 -6.37 12.32 -15.50
C LEU A 105 -7.27 13.48 -15.07
N THR A 106 -7.42 14.51 -15.92
CA THR A 106 -8.30 15.64 -15.60
C THR A 106 -9.77 15.18 -15.43
N ARG A 107 -10.27 14.39 -16.38
CA ARG A 107 -11.63 13.84 -16.30
C ARG A 107 -11.80 12.91 -15.11
N ALA A 108 -10.85 12.00 -14.90
CA ALA A 108 -10.91 11.03 -13.82
C ALA A 108 -10.94 11.71 -12.44
N VAL A 109 -10.18 12.80 -12.25
CA VAL A 109 -10.23 13.59 -11.00
C VAL A 109 -11.57 14.30 -10.86
N GLU A 110 -12.09 14.94 -11.90
CA GLU A 110 -13.39 15.62 -11.87
C GLU A 110 -14.52 14.64 -11.49
N ASP A 111 -14.55 13.48 -12.15
CA ASP A 111 -15.52 12.42 -11.89
C ASP A 111 -15.39 11.86 -10.45
N SER A 112 -14.15 11.73 -9.94
CA SER A 112 -13.91 11.30 -8.56
C SER A 112 -14.40 12.32 -7.55
N LEU A 113 -14.15 13.62 -7.77
CA LEU A 113 -14.62 14.69 -6.90
C LEU A 113 -16.15 14.74 -6.85
N GLU A 114 -16.82 14.52 -7.98
CA GLU A 114 -18.30 14.43 -8.03
C GLU A 114 -18.80 13.25 -7.21
N ARG A 115 -18.21 12.04 -7.41
CA ARG A 115 -18.61 10.83 -6.67
C ARG A 115 -18.36 10.97 -5.17
N LEU A 116 -17.22 11.54 -4.78
CA LEU A 116 -16.81 11.76 -3.39
C LEU A 116 -17.50 12.97 -2.74
N ARG A 117 -18.28 13.77 -3.50
CA ARG A 117 -19.00 14.96 -3.02
C ARG A 117 -18.06 15.96 -2.30
N THR A 118 -16.88 16.18 -2.85
CA THR A 118 -15.84 17.08 -2.33
C THR A 118 -15.27 17.93 -3.45
N ASP A 119 -14.67 19.07 -3.10
CA ASP A 119 -14.03 19.97 -4.07
C ASP A 119 -12.55 19.65 -4.31
N HIS A 120 -11.96 18.78 -3.47
CA HIS A 120 -10.56 18.38 -3.63
C HIS A 120 -10.25 16.98 -3.06
N LEU A 121 -9.19 16.38 -3.60
CA LEU A 121 -8.47 15.27 -2.97
C LEU A 121 -7.24 15.82 -2.24
N ASP A 122 -6.90 15.24 -1.09
CA ASP A 122 -5.65 15.57 -0.42
C ASP A 122 -4.46 14.94 -1.15
N LEU A 123 -4.64 13.73 -1.69
CA LEU A 123 -3.62 13.03 -2.45
C LEU A 123 -4.25 12.28 -3.63
N LEU A 124 -3.69 12.49 -4.83
CA LEU A 124 -4.01 11.68 -6.01
C LEU A 124 -2.88 10.69 -6.26
N TYR A 125 -3.16 9.39 -6.33
CA TYR A 125 -2.22 8.40 -6.82
C TYR A 125 -2.38 8.14 -8.32
N ILE A 126 -1.27 8.15 -9.07
CA ILE A 126 -1.23 7.50 -10.38
C ILE A 126 -1.13 5.99 -10.13
N HIS A 127 -2.19 5.25 -10.44
CA HIS A 127 -2.40 3.88 -9.95
C HIS A 127 -1.38 2.87 -10.45
N GLN A 128 -0.82 3.10 -11.66
CA GLN A 128 0.24 2.31 -12.26
C GLN A 128 1.03 3.16 -13.24
N TRP A 129 2.25 2.73 -13.58
CA TRP A 129 3.04 3.31 -14.66
C TRP A 129 2.28 3.26 -15.99
N ASP A 130 2.33 4.35 -16.73
CA ASP A 130 1.87 4.41 -18.12
C ASP A 130 3.08 4.53 -19.05
N GLY A 131 3.41 3.44 -19.73
CA GLY A 131 4.55 3.40 -20.66
C GLY A 131 4.29 4.12 -21.99
N GLN A 132 3.08 4.58 -22.24
CA GLN A 132 2.69 5.24 -23.50
C GLN A 132 2.57 6.76 -23.35
N THR A 133 2.30 7.25 -22.14
CA THR A 133 2.25 8.69 -21.87
C THR A 133 3.65 9.18 -21.44
N PRO A 134 4.20 10.24 -22.06
CA PRO A 134 5.42 10.87 -21.56
C PRO A 134 5.25 11.30 -20.10
N ILE A 135 6.17 10.90 -19.23
CA ILE A 135 6.06 11.20 -17.80
C ILE A 135 5.98 12.70 -17.50
N THR A 136 6.60 13.52 -18.35
CA THR A 136 6.53 14.99 -18.27
C THR A 136 5.11 15.53 -18.47
N GLU A 137 4.27 14.86 -19.27
CA GLU A 137 2.86 15.22 -19.41
C GLU A 137 2.07 14.91 -18.12
N THR A 138 2.31 13.74 -17.54
CA THR A 138 1.70 13.34 -16.25
C THR A 138 2.09 14.31 -15.14
N ILE A 139 3.39 14.68 -15.04
CA ILE A 139 3.89 15.63 -14.04
C ILE A 139 3.24 17.01 -14.22
N ALA A 140 3.19 17.51 -15.45
CA ALA A 140 2.55 18.79 -15.76
C ALA A 140 1.07 18.78 -15.41
N THR A 141 0.38 17.67 -15.68
CA THR A 141 -1.04 17.51 -15.35
C THR A 141 -1.27 17.51 -13.83
N ALA A 142 -0.43 16.82 -13.05
CA ALA A 142 -0.50 16.85 -11.60
C ALA A 142 -0.31 18.29 -11.05
N ASP A 143 0.66 19.05 -11.59
CA ASP A 143 0.86 20.46 -11.22
C ASP A 143 -0.35 21.33 -11.57
N GLU A 144 -0.94 21.14 -12.76
CA GLU A 144 -2.18 21.86 -13.14
C GLU A 144 -3.33 21.56 -12.19
N LEU A 145 -3.52 20.31 -11.80
CA LEU A 145 -4.55 19.90 -10.83
C LEU A 145 -4.29 20.48 -9.43
N ILE A 146 -3.02 20.56 -9.00
CA ILE A 146 -2.62 21.23 -7.74
C ILE A 146 -2.96 22.73 -7.82
N ARG A 147 -2.54 23.41 -8.88
CA ARG A 147 -2.82 24.85 -9.07
C ARG A 147 -4.30 25.16 -9.17
N ALA A 148 -5.09 24.26 -9.76
CA ALA A 148 -6.54 24.37 -9.82
C ALA A 148 -7.21 24.08 -8.47
N GLY A 149 -6.45 23.62 -7.44
CA GLY A 149 -6.97 23.29 -6.14
C GLY A 149 -7.76 21.97 -6.09
N LYS A 150 -7.72 21.16 -7.15
CA LYS A 150 -8.44 19.88 -7.25
C LYS A 150 -7.75 18.75 -6.49
N ILE A 151 -6.43 18.83 -6.37
CA ILE A 151 -5.63 17.95 -5.52
C ILE A 151 -4.65 18.79 -4.70
N ARG A 152 -4.22 18.32 -3.52
CA ARG A 152 -3.21 18.99 -2.72
C ARG A 152 -1.81 18.45 -3.00
N TYR A 153 -1.71 17.13 -3.10
CA TYR A 153 -0.48 16.39 -3.37
C TYR A 153 -0.75 15.29 -4.38
N TRP A 154 0.30 14.70 -4.91
CA TRP A 154 0.20 13.49 -5.70
C TRP A 154 1.27 12.46 -5.32
N GLY A 155 0.97 11.22 -5.63
CA GLY A 155 1.82 10.06 -5.42
C GLY A 155 1.71 9.10 -6.59
N VAL A 156 2.42 7.99 -6.50
CA VAL A 156 2.38 6.92 -7.49
C VAL A 156 2.16 5.57 -6.82
N SER A 157 1.63 4.61 -7.56
CA SER A 157 1.45 3.24 -7.08
C SER A 157 2.01 2.26 -8.11
N ASN A 158 2.59 1.15 -7.62
CA ASN A 158 3.11 0.08 -8.48
C ASN A 158 4.18 0.53 -9.50
N TYR A 159 5.06 1.45 -9.10
CA TYR A 159 6.22 1.90 -9.88
C TYR A 159 7.47 1.14 -9.47
N ASN A 160 8.34 0.85 -10.43
CA ASN A 160 9.70 0.36 -10.17
C ASN A 160 10.61 1.50 -9.67
N GLY A 161 11.75 1.17 -9.06
CA GLY A 161 12.70 2.17 -8.55
C GLY A 161 13.20 3.14 -9.64
N TRP A 162 13.52 2.66 -10.85
CA TRP A 162 13.91 3.54 -11.96
C TRP A 162 12.78 4.49 -12.42
N GLN A 163 11.51 4.04 -12.33
CA GLN A 163 10.35 4.87 -12.67
C GLN A 163 10.14 5.97 -11.63
N LEU A 164 10.33 5.65 -10.34
CA LEU A 164 10.33 6.65 -9.26
C LEU A 164 11.42 7.69 -9.49
N ALA A 165 12.66 7.25 -9.69
CA ALA A 165 13.80 8.14 -9.91
C ALA A 165 13.57 9.04 -11.13
N LYS A 166 13.16 8.47 -12.27
CA LYS A 166 12.84 9.23 -13.48
C LYS A 166 11.76 10.29 -13.19
N THR A 167 10.67 9.90 -12.52
CA THR A 167 9.56 10.82 -12.24
C THR A 167 10.01 12.00 -11.37
N VAL A 168 10.78 11.74 -10.31
CA VAL A 168 11.26 12.79 -9.41
C VAL A 168 12.26 13.71 -10.09
N TYR A 169 13.22 13.16 -10.85
CA TYR A 169 14.22 13.98 -11.52
C TYR A 169 13.62 14.82 -12.65
N GLU A 170 12.66 14.30 -13.41
CA GLU A 170 11.95 15.08 -14.42
C GLU A 170 11.10 16.20 -13.78
N ALA A 171 10.44 15.93 -12.65
CA ALA A 171 9.70 16.96 -11.92
C ALA A 171 10.65 18.06 -11.39
N ARG A 172 11.78 17.68 -10.78
CA ARG A 172 12.79 18.63 -10.31
C ARG A 172 13.38 19.47 -11.45
N ALA A 173 13.68 18.83 -12.60
CA ALA A 173 14.20 19.53 -13.78
C ALA A 173 13.20 20.56 -14.34
N ALA A 174 11.90 20.27 -14.24
CA ALA A 174 10.84 21.18 -14.63
C ALA A 174 10.51 22.25 -13.55
N GLY A 175 11.12 22.19 -12.36
CA GLY A 175 10.79 23.07 -11.24
C GLY A 175 9.40 22.82 -10.66
N LEU A 176 8.88 21.58 -10.81
CA LEU A 176 7.55 21.16 -10.36
C LEU A 176 7.63 20.22 -9.15
N GLN A 177 6.52 20.10 -8.41
CA GLN A 177 6.42 19.17 -7.32
C GLN A 177 6.38 17.73 -7.84
N GLY A 178 7.29 16.88 -7.35
CA GLY A 178 7.27 15.44 -7.59
C GLY A 178 6.27 14.71 -6.69
N PRO A 179 6.12 13.37 -6.87
CA PRO A 179 5.30 12.54 -6.01
C PRO A 179 5.87 12.54 -4.58
N ILE A 180 4.99 12.53 -3.58
CA ILE A 180 5.36 12.50 -2.16
C ILE A 180 5.19 11.13 -1.52
N ALA A 181 4.46 10.23 -2.17
CA ALA A 181 4.18 8.88 -1.68
C ALA A 181 4.21 7.86 -2.81
N HIS A 182 4.61 6.65 -2.45
CA HIS A 182 4.52 5.44 -3.27
C HIS A 182 3.69 4.39 -2.53
N GLN A 183 2.71 3.80 -3.20
CA GLN A 183 1.91 2.72 -2.66
C GLN A 183 2.27 1.41 -3.41
N ALA A 184 2.73 0.38 -2.69
CA ALA A 184 3.25 -0.86 -3.28
C ALA A 184 2.70 -2.10 -2.57
N TYR A 185 2.60 -3.23 -3.29
CA TYR A 185 2.32 -4.52 -2.66
C TYR A 185 3.43 -4.90 -1.71
N TYR A 186 3.10 -5.15 -0.44
CA TYR A 186 4.08 -5.52 0.55
C TYR A 186 3.52 -6.39 1.65
N THR A 187 4.12 -7.55 1.84
CA THR A 187 3.79 -8.54 2.87
C THR A 187 5.07 -9.27 3.30
N PRO A 188 5.06 -10.03 4.41
CA PRO A 188 6.19 -10.91 4.71
C PRO A 188 6.47 -11.97 3.64
N GLU A 189 5.48 -12.33 2.82
CA GLU A 189 5.66 -13.27 1.72
C GLU A 189 6.24 -12.61 0.46
N ALA A 190 5.96 -11.31 0.24
CA ALA A 190 6.35 -10.52 -0.94
C ALA A 190 7.15 -9.28 -0.51
N ARG A 191 8.47 -9.45 -0.38
CA ARG A 191 9.42 -8.42 0.10
C ARG A 191 10.26 -7.81 -1.04
N GLU A 192 9.93 -8.07 -2.31
CA GLU A 192 10.74 -7.68 -3.47
C GLU A 192 10.98 -6.17 -3.55
N ILE A 193 10.07 -5.36 -3.01
CA ILE A 193 10.24 -3.89 -2.99
C ILE A 193 11.45 -3.43 -2.17
N GLU A 194 11.94 -4.27 -1.25
CA GLU A 194 13.11 -3.97 -0.42
C GLU A 194 14.42 -3.96 -1.25
N TYR A 195 14.45 -4.60 -2.43
CA TYR A 195 15.65 -4.65 -3.25
C TYR A 195 16.02 -3.30 -3.91
N GLU A 196 15.00 -2.55 -4.35
CA GLU A 196 15.24 -1.34 -5.15
C GLU A 196 14.23 -0.23 -4.82
N ILE A 197 12.94 -0.57 -4.66
CA ILE A 197 11.88 0.42 -4.57
C ILE A 197 11.96 1.20 -3.26
N VAL A 198 12.08 0.52 -2.13
CA VAL A 198 12.18 1.16 -0.81
C VAL A 198 13.46 1.99 -0.68
N PRO A 199 14.67 1.50 -1.04
CA PRO A 199 15.87 2.34 -1.07
C PRO A 199 15.71 3.57 -1.96
N ALA A 200 15.18 3.42 -3.17
CA ALA A 200 14.95 4.55 -4.07
C ALA A 200 13.94 5.56 -3.48
N ALA A 201 12.85 5.10 -2.90
CA ALA A 201 11.87 5.98 -2.26
C ALA A 201 12.48 6.78 -1.10
N ARG A 202 13.29 6.13 -0.25
CA ARG A 202 14.02 6.80 0.86
C ARG A 202 15.00 7.86 0.37
N ASP A 203 15.84 7.54 -0.62
CA ASP A 203 16.79 8.50 -1.22
C ASP A 203 16.06 9.71 -1.84
N LEU A 204 14.95 9.46 -2.50
CA LEU A 204 14.15 10.48 -3.16
C LEU A 204 13.26 11.30 -2.22
N GLY A 205 13.10 10.88 -0.97
CA GLY A 205 12.25 11.52 0.04
C GLY A 205 10.75 11.24 -0.19
N ILE A 206 10.42 10.05 -0.67
CA ILE A 206 9.05 9.56 -0.93
C ILE A 206 8.66 8.59 0.19
N ALA A 207 7.47 8.74 0.77
CA ALA A 207 6.93 7.77 1.72
C ALA A 207 6.49 6.49 1.01
N THR A 208 6.70 5.33 1.65
CA THR A 208 6.24 4.03 1.14
C THR A 208 5.14 3.46 2.01
N PHE A 209 3.97 3.23 1.40
CA PHE A 209 2.83 2.55 2.02
C PHE A 209 2.61 1.19 1.38
N GLY A 210 2.51 0.15 2.23
CA GLY A 210 2.14 -1.20 1.76
C GLY A 210 0.65 -1.30 1.47
N TRP A 211 0.25 -1.94 0.36
CA TRP A 211 -1.14 -2.34 0.17
C TRP A 211 -1.27 -3.87 0.32
N SER A 212 -2.46 -4.31 0.73
CA SER A 212 -2.80 -5.72 1.01
C SER A 212 -1.82 -6.43 1.97
N PRO A 213 -1.62 -5.92 3.20
CA PRO A 213 -0.65 -6.46 4.16
C PRO A 213 -0.85 -7.95 4.46
N LEU A 214 -2.06 -8.45 4.36
CA LEU A 214 -2.43 -9.86 4.58
C LEU A 214 -2.47 -10.70 3.29
N GLY A 215 -1.85 -10.21 2.18
CA GLY A 215 -1.79 -10.94 0.92
C GLY A 215 -3.17 -11.31 0.40
N GLU A 216 -4.08 -10.34 0.27
CA GLU A 216 -5.45 -10.57 -0.17
C GLU A 216 -6.18 -11.64 0.69
N GLY A 217 -5.81 -11.73 1.98
CA GLY A 217 -6.35 -12.70 2.94
C GLY A 217 -5.65 -14.06 2.96
N LEU A 218 -4.60 -14.26 2.17
CA LEU A 218 -3.79 -15.49 2.24
C LEU A 218 -3.13 -15.65 3.61
N LEU A 219 -2.56 -14.55 4.15
CA LEU A 219 -1.78 -14.53 5.38
C LEU A 219 -2.62 -14.27 6.65
N ASN A 220 -3.94 -14.45 6.60
CA ASN A 220 -4.80 -14.26 7.76
C ASN A 220 -5.03 -15.55 8.59
N GLY A 221 -4.36 -16.66 8.21
CA GLY A 221 -4.45 -17.95 8.89
C GLY A 221 -5.69 -18.80 8.57
N ARG A 222 -6.58 -18.36 7.68
CA ARG A 222 -7.74 -19.16 7.26
C ARG A 222 -7.39 -20.17 6.14
N VAL A 223 -6.38 -19.85 5.34
CA VAL A 223 -5.84 -20.75 4.31
C VAL A 223 -4.70 -21.56 4.94
N ARG A 224 -4.78 -22.88 4.89
CA ARG A 224 -3.84 -23.78 5.57
C ARG A 224 -3.32 -24.84 4.62
N ARG A 225 -2.10 -25.32 4.86
CA ARG A 225 -1.50 -26.44 4.14
C ARG A 225 -2.33 -27.70 4.26
N GLY A 226 -2.64 -28.33 3.14
CA GLY A 226 -3.39 -29.60 3.09
C GLY A 226 -4.87 -29.49 3.46
N ALA A 227 -5.39 -28.31 3.72
CA ALA A 227 -6.82 -28.08 3.95
C ALA A 227 -7.50 -27.51 2.69
N GLU A 228 -8.82 -27.73 2.58
CA GLU A 228 -9.63 -27.09 1.55
C GLU A 228 -9.68 -25.56 1.82
N THR A 229 -9.46 -24.77 0.78
CA THR A 229 -9.55 -23.32 0.90
C THR A 229 -10.99 -22.88 1.13
N PRO A 230 -11.31 -22.15 2.22
CA PRO A 230 -12.68 -21.74 2.49
C PRO A 230 -13.25 -20.86 1.39
N ALA A 231 -14.46 -21.21 0.88
CA ALA A 231 -15.09 -20.54 -0.25
C ALA A 231 -15.40 -19.05 -0.03
N ASP A 232 -15.55 -18.61 1.23
CA ASP A 232 -15.82 -17.23 1.62
C ASP A 232 -14.55 -16.37 1.77
N THR A 233 -13.36 -16.93 1.49
CA THR A 233 -12.10 -16.18 1.39
C THR A 233 -11.87 -15.68 -0.04
N ARG A 234 -11.07 -14.62 -0.23
CA ARG A 234 -10.68 -14.18 -1.59
C ARG A 234 -10.01 -15.32 -2.37
N GLN A 235 -9.17 -16.09 -1.73
CA GLN A 235 -8.51 -17.27 -2.30
C GLN A 235 -9.53 -18.31 -2.81
N GLY A 236 -10.62 -18.52 -2.07
CA GLY A 236 -11.69 -19.46 -2.46
C GLY A 236 -12.61 -18.92 -3.55
N THR A 237 -12.69 -17.61 -3.77
CA THR A 237 -13.53 -16.99 -4.82
C THR A 237 -12.92 -17.06 -6.22
N GLY A 238 -11.65 -17.50 -6.34
CA GLY A 238 -10.90 -17.45 -7.59
C GLY A 238 -10.55 -16.02 -8.02
N TRP A 239 -10.36 -15.11 -7.08
CA TRP A 239 -9.75 -13.80 -7.34
C TRP A 239 -8.29 -14.00 -7.76
N PRO A 240 -7.79 -13.30 -8.80
CA PRO A 240 -6.47 -13.60 -9.39
C PRO A 240 -5.27 -13.18 -8.56
N GLU A 241 -5.48 -12.36 -7.54
CA GLU A 241 -4.42 -11.85 -6.64
C GLU A 241 -4.46 -12.52 -5.26
N PRO A 242 -3.32 -12.59 -4.55
CA PRO A 242 -1.99 -12.20 -5.00
C PRO A 242 -1.35 -13.27 -5.90
N HIS A 243 -0.35 -12.86 -6.67
CA HIS A 243 0.53 -13.81 -7.34
C HIS A 243 1.53 -14.36 -6.32
N VAL A 244 1.37 -15.60 -5.93
CA VAL A 244 2.25 -16.29 -4.96
C VAL A 244 3.26 -17.13 -5.74
N VAL A 245 4.53 -16.76 -5.66
CA VAL A 245 5.62 -17.44 -6.38
C VAL A 245 5.90 -18.81 -5.77
N ASP A 246 5.92 -18.90 -4.44
CA ASP A 246 6.17 -20.13 -3.70
C ASP A 246 5.11 -20.35 -2.61
N ARG A 247 4.12 -21.18 -2.93
CA ARG A 247 3.06 -21.52 -1.97
C ARG A 247 3.57 -22.35 -0.79
N GLY A 248 4.64 -23.13 -0.98
CA GLY A 248 5.24 -23.88 0.12
C GLY A 248 5.74 -22.93 1.18
N ARG A 249 6.55 -21.95 0.78
CA ARG A 249 7.07 -20.88 1.64
C ARG A 249 5.95 -20.04 2.28
N ALA A 250 4.90 -19.71 1.52
CA ALA A 250 3.75 -18.99 2.08
C ALA A 250 3.08 -19.78 3.22
N TYR A 251 2.93 -21.08 3.10
CA TYR A 251 2.41 -21.94 4.17
C TYR A 251 3.37 -22.02 5.37
N ASP A 252 4.69 -22.13 5.14
CA ASP A 252 5.68 -22.11 6.22
C ASP A 252 5.58 -20.82 7.04
N LEU A 253 5.40 -19.68 6.38
CA LEU A 253 5.18 -18.39 7.04
C LEU A 253 3.86 -18.35 7.82
N ILE A 254 2.76 -18.86 7.27
CA ILE A 254 1.48 -18.91 7.98
C ILE A 254 1.57 -19.77 9.25
N GLU A 255 2.28 -20.90 9.18
CA GLU A 255 2.52 -21.78 10.33
C GLU A 255 3.37 -21.07 11.39
N LEU A 256 4.41 -20.32 11.00
CA LEU A 256 5.21 -19.49 11.90
C LEU A 256 4.40 -18.35 12.54
N PHE A 257 3.53 -17.69 11.78
CA PHE A 257 2.67 -16.63 12.34
C PHE A 257 1.69 -17.18 13.35
N ASP A 258 1.16 -18.39 13.12
CA ASP A 258 0.24 -19.06 14.05
C ASP A 258 0.94 -19.40 15.38
N GLU A 259 2.18 -19.89 15.31
CA GLU A 259 3.02 -20.16 16.50
C GLU A 259 3.28 -18.86 17.28
N ILE A 260 3.75 -17.80 16.63
CA ILE A 260 4.03 -16.51 17.27
C ILE A 260 2.75 -15.90 17.85
N ALA A 261 1.64 -15.96 17.12
CA ALA A 261 0.34 -15.49 17.59
C ALA A 261 -0.09 -16.22 18.86
N GLY A 262 0.08 -17.56 18.91
CA GLY A 262 -0.19 -18.35 20.08
C GLY A 262 0.70 -18.01 21.29
N GLU A 263 2.00 -17.78 21.07
CA GLU A 263 2.95 -17.36 22.11
C GLU A 263 2.61 -16.00 22.72
N LEU A 264 2.13 -15.04 21.89
CA LEU A 264 1.84 -13.67 22.31
C LEU A 264 0.38 -13.47 22.78
N GLY A 265 -0.51 -14.42 22.53
CA GLY A 265 -1.94 -14.25 22.72
C GLY A 265 -2.57 -13.27 21.73
N TRP A 266 -1.97 -13.14 20.54
CA TRP A 266 -2.41 -12.26 19.45
C TRP A 266 -3.07 -13.08 18.35
N THR A 267 -3.62 -12.37 17.35
CA THR A 267 -4.06 -12.99 16.10
C THR A 267 -2.99 -12.92 15.02
N ILE A 268 -3.10 -13.76 13.99
CA ILE A 268 -2.16 -13.73 12.86
C ILE A 268 -2.16 -12.36 12.15
N PRO A 269 -3.30 -11.71 11.84
CA PRO A 269 -3.33 -10.35 11.31
C PRO A 269 -2.54 -9.34 12.16
N GLN A 270 -2.71 -9.40 13.49
CA GLN A 270 -1.97 -8.52 14.41
C GLN A 270 -0.46 -8.72 14.32
N VAL A 271 0.01 -9.97 14.26
CA VAL A 271 1.43 -10.30 14.09
C VAL A 271 1.97 -9.76 12.76
N VAL A 272 1.27 -10.01 11.66
CA VAL A 272 1.70 -9.61 10.31
C VAL A 272 1.73 -8.09 10.16
N ILE A 273 0.66 -7.39 10.56
CA ILE A 273 0.57 -5.93 10.43
C ILE A 273 1.61 -5.25 11.34
N SER A 274 1.78 -5.72 12.60
CA SER A 274 2.81 -5.20 13.50
C SER A 274 4.22 -5.40 12.96
N TRP A 275 4.49 -6.53 12.29
CA TRP A 275 5.78 -6.75 11.63
C TRP A 275 5.99 -5.73 10.50
N ILE A 276 4.99 -5.52 9.62
CA ILE A 276 5.07 -4.56 8.52
C ILE A 276 5.33 -3.14 9.05
N LEU A 277 4.60 -2.71 10.07
CA LEU A 277 4.78 -1.40 10.69
C LEU A 277 6.17 -1.23 11.35
N GLY A 278 6.82 -2.32 11.70
CA GLY A 278 8.19 -2.34 12.23
C GLY A 278 9.29 -2.36 11.17
N ARG A 279 8.95 -2.40 9.86
CA ARG A 279 9.97 -2.54 8.80
C ARG A 279 10.63 -1.20 8.45
N PRO A 280 11.98 -1.20 8.28
CA PRO A 280 12.69 -0.02 7.83
C PRO A 280 12.19 0.47 6.46
N GLY A 281 11.92 1.77 6.34
CA GLY A 281 11.49 2.39 5.08
C GLY A 281 10.04 2.10 4.66
N ILE A 282 9.27 1.44 5.52
CA ILE A 282 7.81 1.31 5.37
C ILE A 282 7.13 2.29 6.33
N ASP A 283 6.52 3.32 5.77
CA ASP A 283 5.91 4.40 6.53
C ASP A 283 4.53 4.01 7.09
N GLY A 284 3.84 3.10 6.41
CA GLY A 284 2.55 2.58 6.85
C GLY A 284 1.98 1.53 5.89
N THR A 285 0.74 1.11 6.15
CA THR A 285 0.04 0.15 5.31
C THR A 285 -1.44 0.44 5.21
N VAL A 286 -2.06 0.00 4.10
CA VAL A 286 -3.50 0.13 3.84
C VAL A 286 -4.19 -1.14 4.27
N ILE A 287 -5.06 -1.04 5.27
CA ILE A 287 -5.91 -2.14 5.77
C ILE A 287 -7.32 -2.01 5.21
N ALA A 288 -7.97 -3.13 4.94
CA ALA A 288 -9.35 -3.17 4.47
C ALA A 288 -10.01 -4.51 4.82
N ALA A 289 -11.22 -4.48 5.32
CA ALA A 289 -11.94 -5.68 5.71
C ALA A 289 -13.41 -5.66 5.27
N ARG A 290 -13.95 -6.83 4.87
CA ARG A 290 -15.39 -6.97 4.60
C ARG A 290 -16.23 -7.15 5.85
N ARG A 291 -15.62 -7.55 6.96
CA ARG A 291 -16.28 -7.74 8.25
C ARG A 291 -15.73 -6.73 9.24
N PHE A 292 -16.62 -6.14 10.01
CA PHE A 292 -16.25 -5.14 11.01
C PHE A 292 -15.26 -5.68 12.05
N GLU A 293 -15.45 -6.92 12.48
CA GLU A 293 -14.59 -7.58 13.47
C GLU A 293 -13.15 -7.74 12.97
N HIS A 294 -12.97 -8.00 11.66
CA HIS A 294 -11.62 -8.07 11.07
C HIS A 294 -10.97 -6.69 10.98
N LEU A 295 -11.76 -5.63 10.70
CA LEU A 295 -11.21 -4.26 10.71
C LEU A 295 -10.74 -3.87 12.11
N THR A 296 -11.53 -4.16 13.14
CA THR A 296 -11.14 -3.84 14.53
C THR A 296 -9.88 -4.61 14.95
N GLU A 297 -9.74 -5.87 14.54
CA GLU A 297 -8.55 -6.69 14.73
C GLU A 297 -7.32 -6.09 14.04
N ASP A 298 -7.46 -5.65 12.79
CA ASP A 298 -6.39 -5.01 12.03
C ASP A 298 -5.98 -3.66 12.66
N LEU A 299 -6.96 -2.88 13.16
CA LEU A 299 -6.71 -1.61 13.84
C LEU A 299 -5.99 -1.78 15.18
N ASP A 300 -6.28 -2.86 15.93
CA ASP A 300 -5.60 -3.18 17.18
C ASP A 300 -4.08 -3.34 16.98
N ALA A 301 -3.65 -3.82 15.80
CA ALA A 301 -2.23 -3.99 15.47
C ALA A 301 -1.41 -2.69 15.56
N ALA A 302 -2.05 -1.52 15.40
CA ALA A 302 -1.37 -0.22 15.52
C ALA A 302 -0.92 0.10 16.96
N GLU A 303 -1.45 -0.59 17.95
CA GLU A 303 -1.14 -0.40 19.38
C GLU A 303 -0.17 -1.47 19.89
N LEU A 304 0.15 -2.46 19.05
CA LEU A 304 0.98 -3.59 19.38
C LEU A 304 2.41 -3.38 18.87
N THR A 305 3.39 -3.72 19.70
CA THR A 305 4.80 -3.73 19.30
C THR A 305 5.30 -5.17 19.31
N LEU A 306 5.63 -5.70 18.15
CA LEU A 306 6.13 -7.06 18.03
C LEU A 306 7.48 -7.19 18.76
N PRO A 307 7.66 -8.15 19.69
CA PRO A 307 8.94 -8.40 20.34
C PRO A 307 10.06 -8.65 19.33
N GLN A 308 11.30 -8.22 19.66
CA GLN A 308 12.43 -8.32 18.75
C GLN A 308 12.66 -9.76 18.28
N GLU A 309 12.61 -10.74 19.18
CA GLU A 309 12.77 -12.16 18.84
C GLU A 309 11.74 -12.65 17.79
N ALA A 310 10.46 -12.31 17.98
CA ALA A 310 9.41 -12.65 17.03
C ALA A 310 9.61 -11.95 15.68
N ARG A 311 10.06 -10.68 15.71
CA ARG A 311 10.40 -9.92 14.52
C ARG A 311 11.53 -10.59 13.74
N ASP A 312 12.59 -10.99 14.42
CA ASP A 312 13.77 -11.63 13.81
C ASP A 312 13.41 -13.00 13.19
N ARG A 313 12.57 -13.79 13.89
CA ARG A 313 12.04 -15.07 13.35
C ARG A 313 11.29 -14.87 12.04
N ILE A 314 10.38 -13.91 11.99
CA ILE A 314 9.62 -13.61 10.77
C ILE A 314 10.55 -13.09 9.68
N THR A 315 11.43 -12.15 10.02
CA THR A 315 12.35 -11.52 9.07
C THR A 315 13.27 -12.56 8.43
N THR A 316 13.81 -13.49 9.20
CA THR A 316 14.65 -14.59 8.71
C THR A 316 13.87 -15.56 7.83
N ALA A 317 12.70 -16.02 8.29
CA ALA A 317 11.86 -16.96 7.53
C ALA A 317 11.30 -16.37 6.24
N SER A 318 11.07 -15.05 6.23
CA SER A 318 10.47 -14.33 5.08
C SER A 318 11.51 -13.79 4.09
N GLN A 319 12.80 -14.03 4.33
CA GLN A 319 13.84 -13.46 3.49
C GLN A 319 13.85 -14.02 2.07
N LEU A 320 14.03 -13.13 1.11
CA LEU A 320 14.13 -13.48 -0.30
C LEU A 320 15.60 -13.70 -0.71
N PRO A 321 15.85 -14.49 -1.77
CA PRO A 321 17.22 -14.68 -2.29
C PRO A 321 17.85 -13.35 -2.70
N ALA A 322 19.11 -13.15 -2.37
CA ALA A 322 19.86 -11.98 -2.81
C ALA A 322 20.23 -12.11 -4.29
N TYR A 323 19.44 -11.53 -5.19
CA TYR A 323 19.75 -11.50 -6.61
C TYR A 323 20.86 -10.46 -6.94
N TYR A 324 21.49 -10.60 -8.12
CA TYR A 324 22.39 -9.59 -8.64
C TYR A 324 21.59 -8.29 -8.95
N PRO A 325 22.12 -7.11 -8.60
CA PRO A 325 23.45 -6.81 -8.05
C PRO A 325 23.54 -6.90 -6.51
N LEU A 326 22.46 -7.20 -5.79
CA LEU A 326 22.43 -7.15 -4.31
C LEU A 326 23.53 -8.01 -3.67
N TRP A 327 23.61 -9.32 -3.98
CA TRP A 327 24.63 -10.17 -3.38
C TRP A 327 26.06 -9.67 -3.65
N HIS A 328 26.31 -9.07 -4.82
CA HIS A 328 27.63 -8.53 -5.15
C HIS A 328 27.95 -7.26 -4.34
N ARG A 329 26.94 -6.41 -4.13
CA ARG A 329 27.04 -5.19 -3.31
C ARG A 329 27.24 -5.54 -1.83
N LEU A 330 26.56 -6.57 -1.33
CA LEU A 330 26.74 -7.09 0.03
C LEU A 330 28.16 -7.61 0.27
N LEU A 331 28.84 -8.15 -0.74
CA LEU A 331 30.24 -8.59 -0.65
C LEU A 331 31.26 -7.45 -0.76
N ASN A 332 31.04 -6.52 -1.69
CA ASN A 332 32.09 -5.61 -2.17
C ASN A 332 31.80 -4.12 -1.93
N GLY A 333 30.62 -3.75 -1.46
CA GLY A 333 30.18 -2.35 -1.30
C GLY A 333 30.00 -1.89 0.14
N GLN A 334 30.53 -2.64 1.12
CA GLN A 334 30.25 -2.41 2.54
C GLN A 334 30.98 -1.23 3.16
N ASP A 335 32.08 -0.82 2.55
CA ASP A 335 32.88 0.32 3.00
C ASP A 335 32.19 1.67 2.79
N ARG A 336 31.19 1.71 1.90
CA ARG A 336 30.45 2.92 1.54
C ARG A 336 28.96 2.63 1.26
N PRO A 337 28.20 2.13 2.25
CA PRO A 337 26.77 1.86 2.05
C PRO A 337 26.01 3.17 1.85
N GLU A 338 25.03 3.15 0.95
CA GLU A 338 24.07 4.26 0.85
C GLU A 338 23.25 4.32 2.17
N PRO A 339 23.11 5.50 2.81
CA PRO A 339 22.35 5.61 4.06
C PRO A 339 20.91 5.06 3.96
N ALA A 340 20.28 5.18 2.80
CA ALA A 340 18.93 4.66 2.55
C ALA A 340 18.87 3.13 2.55
N GLU A 341 19.99 2.44 2.33
CA GLU A 341 20.10 0.98 2.22
C GLU A 341 20.77 0.32 3.44
N ALA A 342 21.43 1.11 4.30
CA ALA A 342 22.33 0.58 5.33
C ALA A 342 21.64 -0.44 6.26
N GLU A 343 20.39 -0.19 6.66
CA GLU A 343 19.62 -1.08 7.53
C GLU A 343 19.27 -2.41 6.82
N PHE A 344 18.87 -2.34 5.54
CA PHE A 344 18.60 -3.55 4.75
C PHE A 344 19.89 -4.35 4.49
N TYR A 345 21.00 -3.68 4.26
CA TYR A 345 22.28 -4.36 4.05
C TYR A 345 22.74 -5.10 5.29
N ALA A 346 22.62 -4.50 6.47
CA ALA A 346 22.97 -5.14 7.73
C ALA A 346 22.14 -6.43 7.96
N GLU A 347 20.83 -6.37 7.71
CA GLU A 347 19.94 -7.52 7.83
C GLU A 347 20.27 -8.62 6.79
N GLN A 348 20.39 -8.24 5.52
CA GLN A 348 20.58 -9.18 4.41
C GLN A 348 21.93 -9.87 4.46
N ARG A 349 22.96 -9.19 4.93
CA ARG A 349 24.33 -9.72 4.93
C ARG A 349 24.51 -10.92 5.82
N GLY A 350 24.05 -10.86 7.06
CA GLY A 350 24.11 -11.96 8.00
C GLY A 350 23.45 -13.22 7.45
N HIS A 351 22.37 -13.04 6.70
CA HIS A 351 21.67 -14.15 6.08
C HIS A 351 22.40 -14.76 4.87
N VAL A 352 22.93 -13.93 3.98
CA VAL A 352 23.55 -14.42 2.72
C VAL A 352 24.90 -15.09 2.97
N PHE A 353 25.67 -14.61 3.94
CA PHE A 353 27.04 -15.06 4.17
C PHE A 353 27.27 -15.78 5.52
N GLY A 354 26.24 -15.86 6.37
CA GLY A 354 26.35 -16.37 7.74
C GLY A 354 27.06 -15.38 8.69
N GLU A 355 26.87 -15.60 9.99
CA GLU A 355 27.42 -14.71 11.03
C GLU A 355 28.93 -14.60 11.05
N GLU A 356 29.65 -15.61 10.55
CA GLU A 356 31.16 -15.63 10.53
C GLU A 356 31.74 -14.73 9.43
N GLN A 357 30.97 -14.33 8.42
CA GLN A 357 31.39 -13.47 7.30
C GLN A 357 30.64 -12.14 7.22
N ALA A 358 29.76 -11.89 8.18
CA ALA A 358 28.91 -10.70 8.24
C ALA A 358 29.59 -9.50 8.93
#